data_7cf921a9720b8fa50da67de2413fc939
#
_entry.id   7cf921a9720b8fa50da67de2413fc939
#
_cell.length_a   1.000
_cell.length_b   1.000
_cell.length_c   1.000
_cell.angle_alpha   90.00
_cell.angle_beta   90.00
_cell.angle_gamma   90.00
#
_symmetry.space_group_name_H-M   'P 1'
#
loop_
_entity.id
_entity.type
_entity.pdbx_description
1 polymer ?
#
loop_
_entity_poly.entity_id
_entity_poly.type
_entity_poly.pdbx_seq_one_letter_code
_entity_poly.pdbx_strand_id
1 'polypeptide(L)'
;MAQTQEINIPVADPNDPYANPAAMPSSADRSPRSFDVDAFEVPDRKQDDWRYTPVERVEEFFNAFTPSNETQIAVTMIDGTALTEGVTYSEGKPGDADTGIVSKPCDRVSAVEWNSASRAGILRID
;
A
#
# COMPACT_ATOMS: atom_id res chain seq x y z
N MET A 1 -44.18 -1.37 29.69
CA MET A 1 -43.36 -2.37 28.96
C MET A 1 -42.95 -1.72 27.66
N ALA A 2 -41.68 -1.51 27.44
CA ALA A 2 -41.18 -1.03 26.18
C ALA A 2 -41.21 -2.17 25.15
N GLN A 3 -41.94 -2.00 24.05
CA GLN A 3 -41.90 -2.92 22.90
C GLN A 3 -40.55 -2.74 22.21
N THR A 4 -39.75 -3.78 22.26
CA THR A 4 -38.54 -3.84 21.41
C THR A 4 -39.00 -4.02 19.95
N GLN A 5 -38.94 -2.97 19.16
CA GLN A 5 -39.11 -3.12 17.70
C GLN A 5 -37.91 -3.93 17.19
N GLU A 6 -38.19 -5.14 16.70
CA GLU A 6 -37.23 -5.87 15.89
C GLU A 6 -37.00 -5.04 14.62
N ILE A 7 -35.78 -4.52 14.48
CA ILE A 7 -35.35 -3.89 13.23
C ILE A 7 -35.08 -5.03 12.25
N ASN A 8 -36.03 -5.25 11.33
CA ASN A 8 -35.84 -6.18 10.23
C ASN A 8 -34.83 -5.55 9.26
N ILE A 9 -33.57 -5.90 9.41
CA ILE A 9 -32.53 -5.54 8.44
C ILE A 9 -32.74 -6.44 7.21
N PRO A 10 -33.08 -5.91 6.06
CA PRO A 10 -33.19 -6.73 4.86
C PRO A 10 -31.88 -7.48 4.60
N VAL A 11 -31.97 -8.77 4.40
CA VAL A 11 -30.81 -9.57 3.99
C VAL A 11 -30.39 -9.05 2.62
N ALA A 12 -29.16 -8.52 2.55
CA ALA A 12 -28.62 -8.01 1.30
C ALA A 12 -28.60 -9.13 0.25
N ASP A 13 -29.08 -8.85 -0.97
CA ASP A 13 -28.96 -9.77 -2.09
C ASP A 13 -27.46 -10.01 -2.35
N PRO A 14 -26.97 -11.25 -2.27
CA PRO A 14 -25.56 -11.54 -2.49
C PRO A 14 -25.10 -11.22 -3.94
N ASN A 15 -26.05 -10.99 -4.85
CA ASN A 15 -25.75 -10.60 -6.23
C ASN A 15 -25.92 -9.09 -6.48
N ASP A 16 -26.37 -8.32 -5.49
CA ASP A 16 -26.44 -6.86 -5.61
C ASP A 16 -25.11 -6.23 -5.17
N PRO A 17 -24.30 -5.70 -6.09
CA PRO A 17 -23.02 -5.09 -5.77
C PRO A 17 -23.17 -3.82 -4.91
N TYR A 18 -24.37 -3.27 -4.80
CA TYR A 18 -24.65 -2.05 -4.02
C TYR A 18 -25.26 -2.34 -2.64
N ALA A 19 -25.69 -3.56 -2.39
CA ALA A 19 -26.31 -3.94 -1.12
C ALA A 19 -25.32 -3.99 0.06
N ASN A 20 -24.02 -4.18 -0.23
CA ASN A 20 -22.97 -4.18 0.78
C ASN A 20 -21.79 -3.32 0.32
N PRO A 21 -21.75 -2.04 0.66
CA PRO A 21 -20.62 -1.16 0.29
C PRO A 21 -19.24 -1.66 0.76
N ALA A 22 -19.21 -2.45 1.85
CA ALA A 22 -17.95 -3.05 2.33
C ALA A 22 -17.48 -4.21 1.43
N ALA A 23 -18.34 -4.77 0.60
CA ALA A 23 -17.99 -5.81 -0.36
C ALA A 23 -17.68 -5.26 -1.76
N MET A 24 -17.82 -3.95 -1.98
CA MET A 24 -17.39 -3.35 -3.24
C MET A 24 -15.86 -3.40 -3.33
N PRO A 25 -15.30 -4.03 -4.37
CA PRO A 25 -13.86 -3.99 -4.58
C PRO A 25 -13.43 -2.53 -4.76
N SER A 26 -12.47 -2.08 -3.96
CA SER A 26 -11.85 -0.77 -4.13
C SER A 26 -11.09 -0.71 -5.48
N SER A 27 -10.75 0.47 -5.95
CA SER A 27 -9.87 0.61 -7.11
C SER A 27 -8.56 -0.14 -6.89
N ALA A 28 -8.04 -0.13 -5.67
CA ALA A 28 -6.84 -0.87 -5.27
C ALA A 28 -7.00 -2.39 -5.40
N ASP A 29 -8.21 -2.93 -5.17
CA ASP A 29 -8.47 -4.37 -5.32
C ASP A 29 -8.55 -4.80 -6.78
N ARG A 30 -8.83 -3.86 -7.69
CA ARG A 30 -8.88 -4.09 -9.15
C ARG A 30 -7.54 -3.90 -9.84
N SER A 31 -6.59 -3.24 -9.17
CA SER A 31 -5.26 -3.00 -9.71
C SER A 31 -4.42 -4.28 -9.71
N PRO A 32 -3.58 -4.49 -10.72
CA PRO A 32 -2.62 -5.58 -10.69
C PRO A 32 -1.71 -5.45 -9.48
N ARG A 33 -1.19 -6.58 -8.99
CA ARG A 33 -0.19 -6.59 -7.92
C ARG A 33 1.10 -7.16 -8.49
N SER A 34 2.07 -6.30 -8.72
CA SER A 34 3.31 -6.67 -9.39
C SER A 34 4.50 -5.85 -8.91
N PHE A 35 5.68 -6.46 -8.92
CA PHE A 35 6.94 -5.74 -8.78
C PHE A 35 7.42 -5.16 -10.11
N ASP A 36 6.81 -5.57 -11.22
CA ASP A 36 7.14 -5.07 -12.55
C ASP A 36 6.45 -3.73 -12.79
N VAL A 37 7.22 -2.69 -13.06
CA VAL A 37 6.72 -1.33 -13.34
C VAL A 37 5.85 -1.33 -14.61
N ASP A 38 6.19 -2.14 -15.59
CA ASP A 38 5.48 -2.20 -16.87
C ASP A 38 4.13 -2.94 -16.79
N ALA A 39 3.83 -3.56 -15.65
CA ALA A 39 2.50 -4.07 -15.35
C ALA A 39 1.46 -2.95 -15.09
N PHE A 40 1.92 -1.72 -14.91
CA PHE A 40 1.09 -0.56 -14.63
C PHE A 40 1.21 0.48 -15.73
N GLU A 41 0.08 1.01 -16.16
CA GLU A 41 0.06 2.14 -17.09
C GLU A 41 0.69 3.39 -16.46
N VAL A 42 1.26 4.25 -17.29
CA VAL A 42 1.71 5.57 -16.83
C VAL A 42 0.49 6.40 -16.45
N PRO A 43 0.46 6.98 -15.24
CA PRO A 43 -0.66 7.82 -14.81
C PRO A 43 -0.97 8.96 -15.78
N ASP A 44 -2.26 9.11 -16.10
CA ASP A 44 -2.79 10.17 -16.96
C ASP A 44 -4.10 10.69 -16.33
N ARG A 45 -4.40 11.96 -16.50
CA ARG A 45 -5.66 12.61 -16.07
C ARG A 45 -6.93 11.99 -16.67
N LYS A 46 -6.82 11.20 -17.73
CA LYS A 46 -7.94 10.47 -18.32
C LYS A 46 -8.35 9.25 -17.49
N GLN A 47 -7.46 8.76 -16.65
CA GLN A 47 -7.74 7.68 -15.71
C GLN A 47 -8.52 8.21 -14.52
N ASP A 48 -9.53 7.49 -14.06
CA ASP A 48 -10.40 7.94 -12.97
C ASP A 48 -9.64 8.19 -11.67
N ASP A 49 -8.68 7.35 -11.34
CA ASP A 49 -7.87 7.46 -10.12
C ASP A 49 -6.97 8.71 -10.12
N TRP A 50 -6.61 9.24 -11.31
CA TRP A 50 -5.70 10.37 -11.48
C TRP A 50 -6.37 11.66 -11.95
N ARG A 51 -7.69 11.63 -12.17
CA ARG A 51 -8.46 12.76 -12.75
C ARG A 51 -8.24 14.10 -12.05
N TYR A 52 -8.11 14.07 -10.72
CA TYR A 52 -7.97 15.29 -9.91
C TYR A 52 -6.53 15.54 -9.44
N THR A 53 -5.60 14.70 -9.84
CA THR A 53 -4.19 14.84 -9.49
C THR A 53 -3.45 15.65 -10.56
N PRO A 54 -2.65 16.65 -10.18
CA PRO A 54 -1.81 17.38 -11.13
C PRO A 54 -0.62 16.49 -11.54
N VAL A 55 -0.87 15.52 -12.41
CA VAL A 55 0.10 14.46 -12.80
C VAL A 55 1.41 15.03 -13.31
N GLU A 56 1.38 16.20 -13.95
CA GLU A 56 2.58 16.88 -14.46
C GLU A 56 3.55 17.34 -13.36
N ARG A 57 3.06 17.48 -12.12
CA ARG A 57 3.89 17.85 -10.96
C ARG A 57 4.56 16.67 -10.30
N VAL A 58 4.09 15.47 -10.60
CA VAL A 58 4.52 14.22 -9.97
C VAL A 58 5.03 13.20 -10.98
N GLU A 59 5.17 13.59 -12.25
CA GLU A 59 5.59 12.68 -13.33
C GLU A 59 6.97 12.06 -13.11
N GLU A 60 7.85 12.74 -12.35
CA GLU A 60 9.17 12.22 -12.00
C GLU A 60 9.08 10.92 -11.18
N PHE A 61 7.99 10.72 -10.40
CA PHE A 61 7.78 9.51 -9.62
C PHE A 61 7.28 8.32 -10.45
N PHE A 62 6.98 8.51 -11.71
CA PHE A 62 6.51 7.45 -12.60
C PHE A 62 7.66 6.70 -13.30
N ASN A 63 8.89 7.15 -13.11
CA ASN A 63 10.08 6.59 -13.72
C ASN A 63 11.13 6.24 -12.65
N ALA A 64 12.02 5.30 -13.00
CA ALA A 64 13.11 4.92 -12.12
C ALA A 64 13.99 6.12 -11.74
N PHE A 65 14.41 6.17 -10.48
CA PHE A 65 15.29 7.19 -9.94
C PHE A 65 16.48 6.57 -9.21
N THR A 66 17.52 7.34 -8.99
CA THR A 66 18.66 6.93 -8.16
C THR A 66 18.49 7.53 -6.78
N PRO A 67 18.35 6.71 -5.71
CA PRO A 67 18.21 7.23 -4.36
C PRO A 67 19.50 7.90 -3.89
N SER A 68 19.38 9.01 -3.14
CA SER A 68 20.54 9.72 -2.58
C SER A 68 21.28 8.93 -1.51
N ASN A 69 20.60 8.00 -0.84
CA ASN A 69 21.11 7.25 0.34
C ASN A 69 21.52 8.13 1.54
N GLU A 70 21.10 9.37 1.56
CA GLU A 70 21.41 10.31 2.67
C GLU A 70 20.50 10.13 3.87
N THR A 71 19.31 9.53 3.66
CA THR A 71 18.34 9.29 4.72
C THR A 71 18.87 8.25 5.71
N GLN A 72 18.92 8.61 6.98
CA GLN A 72 19.19 7.68 8.08
C GLN A 72 17.86 7.26 8.70
N ILE A 73 17.71 5.97 8.94
CA ILE A 73 16.52 5.40 9.57
C ILE A 73 16.90 4.97 10.99
N ALA A 74 16.21 5.51 11.99
CA ALA A 74 16.29 5.05 13.37
C ALA A 74 14.91 4.52 13.78
N VAL A 75 14.87 3.31 14.31
CA VAL A 75 13.63 2.69 14.82
C VAL A 75 13.75 2.57 16.33
N THR A 76 12.80 3.18 17.02
CA THR A 76 12.72 3.18 18.49
C THR A 76 11.31 2.83 18.94
N MET A 77 11.13 2.57 20.24
CA MET A 77 9.80 2.54 20.83
C MET A 77 9.18 3.94 20.80
N ILE A 78 7.87 4.04 21.01
CA ILE A 78 7.11 5.30 20.92
C ILE A 78 7.59 6.35 21.93
N ASP A 79 8.18 5.93 23.03
CA ASP A 79 8.77 6.80 24.07
C ASP A 79 10.23 7.20 23.76
N GLY A 80 10.77 6.80 22.59
CA GLY A 80 12.13 7.07 22.18
C GLY A 80 13.19 6.12 22.73
N THR A 81 12.79 5.10 23.52
CA THR A 81 13.73 4.10 24.04
C THR A 81 14.14 3.08 22.96
N ALA A 82 15.17 2.29 23.24
CA ALA A 82 15.58 1.20 22.37
C ALA A 82 14.45 0.15 22.20
N LEU A 83 14.50 -0.59 21.10
CA LEU A 83 13.56 -1.67 20.86
C LEU A 83 13.59 -2.70 22.01
N THR A 84 12.41 -3.15 22.43
CA THR A 84 12.25 -4.16 23.48
C THR A 84 12.65 -5.55 22.98
N GLU A 85 12.88 -6.48 23.91
CA GLU A 85 13.07 -7.89 23.61
C GLU A 85 11.92 -8.42 22.72
N GLY A 86 12.23 -9.24 21.72
CA GLY A 86 11.27 -9.74 20.74
C GLY A 86 10.98 -8.77 19.59
N VAL A 87 11.58 -7.57 19.59
CA VAL A 87 11.46 -6.63 18.48
C VAL A 87 12.84 -6.32 17.91
N THR A 88 13.07 -6.63 16.65
CA THR A 88 14.33 -6.37 15.98
C THR A 88 14.14 -5.58 14.69
N TYR A 89 15.08 -4.69 14.40
CA TYR A 89 15.15 -3.97 13.14
C TYR A 89 16.46 -4.31 12.44
N SER A 90 16.37 -4.58 11.16
CA SER A 90 17.53 -4.77 10.29
C SER A 90 17.32 -4.10 8.94
N GLU A 91 18.39 -3.86 8.22
CA GLU A 91 18.35 -3.36 6.85
C GLU A 91 18.72 -4.47 5.87
N GLY A 92 17.98 -4.53 4.78
CA GLY A 92 18.21 -5.40 3.63
C GLY A 92 18.08 -4.61 2.33
N LYS A 93 17.80 -5.32 1.25
CA LYS A 93 17.52 -4.75 -0.07
C LYS A 93 16.14 -5.20 -0.56
N PRO A 94 15.47 -4.41 -1.40
CA PRO A 94 14.31 -4.90 -2.13
C PRO A 94 14.66 -6.19 -2.88
N GLY A 95 13.82 -7.22 -2.71
CA GLY A 95 14.04 -8.55 -3.30
C GLY A 95 14.77 -9.56 -2.40
N ASP A 96 15.28 -9.16 -1.24
CA ASP A 96 15.77 -10.11 -0.24
C ASP A 96 14.61 -10.98 0.29
N ALA A 97 14.91 -12.15 0.85
CA ALA A 97 13.92 -13.14 1.28
C ALA A 97 12.86 -12.62 2.25
N ASP A 98 13.22 -11.64 3.08
CA ASP A 98 12.35 -11.05 4.09
C ASP A 98 11.65 -9.76 3.63
N THR A 99 11.80 -9.37 2.35
CA THR A 99 11.22 -8.16 1.79
C THR A 99 10.12 -8.47 0.77
N GLY A 100 9.07 -7.63 0.70
CA GLY A 100 7.97 -7.80 -0.26
C GLY A 100 7.07 -9.00 -0.03
N ILE A 101 7.15 -9.65 1.13
CA ILE A 101 6.36 -10.85 1.47
C ILE A 101 4.93 -10.50 1.90
N VAL A 102 4.71 -9.33 2.49
CA VAL A 102 3.39 -8.93 3.00
C VAL A 102 2.47 -8.46 1.88
N SER A 103 2.98 -7.63 0.98
CA SER A 103 2.21 -7.12 -0.15
C SER A 103 3.12 -6.83 -1.33
N LYS A 104 2.54 -6.89 -2.53
CA LYS A 104 3.19 -6.41 -3.75
C LYS A 104 2.69 -5.01 -4.08
N PRO A 105 3.47 -4.19 -4.77
CA PRO A 105 3.00 -2.94 -5.34
C PRO A 105 1.66 -3.08 -6.06
N CYS A 106 0.76 -2.13 -5.88
CA CYS A 106 -0.55 -2.11 -6.51
C CYS A 106 -0.75 -0.92 -7.48
N ASP A 107 0.29 -0.11 -7.64
CA ASP A 107 0.34 1.02 -8.57
C ASP A 107 1.76 1.24 -9.11
N ARG A 108 1.88 2.08 -10.15
CA ARG A 108 3.16 2.35 -10.80
C ARG A 108 4.16 3.02 -9.88
N VAL A 109 3.74 3.96 -9.04
CA VAL A 109 4.64 4.70 -8.14
C VAL A 109 5.29 3.76 -7.14
N SER A 110 4.49 2.90 -6.50
CA SER A 110 4.99 1.88 -5.55
C SER A 110 5.95 0.89 -6.22
N ALA A 111 5.67 0.50 -7.47
CA ALA A 111 6.55 -0.39 -8.22
C ALA A 111 7.87 0.30 -8.60
N VAL A 112 7.82 1.57 -9.00
CA VAL A 112 9.02 2.39 -9.27
C VAL A 112 9.85 2.54 -8.00
N GLU A 113 9.22 2.86 -6.87
CA GLU A 113 9.90 2.97 -5.57
C GLU A 113 10.61 1.66 -5.22
N TRP A 114 9.91 0.53 -5.31
CA TRP A 114 10.49 -0.79 -5.05
C TRP A 114 11.73 -1.07 -5.90
N ASN A 115 11.67 -0.80 -7.20
CA ASN A 115 12.76 -1.09 -8.13
C ASN A 115 13.91 -0.08 -8.03
N SER A 116 13.65 1.13 -7.53
CA SER A 116 14.66 2.18 -7.38
C SER A 116 15.31 2.20 -6.02
N ALA A 117 14.64 1.65 -4.98
CA ALA A 117 15.15 1.66 -3.62
C ALA A 117 16.42 0.83 -3.48
N SER A 118 17.42 1.38 -2.80
CA SER A 118 18.69 0.70 -2.51
C SER A 118 18.66 -0.04 -1.17
N ARG A 119 17.68 0.25 -0.30
CA ARG A 119 17.53 -0.31 1.04
C ARG A 119 16.08 -0.64 1.34
N ALA A 120 15.87 -1.65 2.16
CA ALA A 120 14.59 -2.01 2.74
C ALA A 120 14.73 -2.19 4.25
N GLY A 121 13.84 -1.60 5.03
CA GLY A 121 13.78 -1.84 6.47
C GLY A 121 12.96 -3.09 6.78
N ILE A 122 13.47 -3.93 7.67
CA ILE A 122 12.84 -5.18 8.10
C ILE A 122 12.63 -5.09 9.61
N LEU A 123 11.36 -5.02 10.01
CA LEU A 123 10.96 -5.08 11.42
C LEU A 123 10.40 -6.47 11.71
N ARG A 124 10.97 -7.16 12.67
CA ARG A 124 10.48 -8.46 13.17
C ARG A 124 9.95 -8.29 14.58
N ILE A 125 8.82 -8.93 14.82
CA ILE A 125 8.15 -8.97 16.12
C ILE A 125 7.88 -10.45 16.41
N ASP A 126 8.56 -11.00 17.43
CA ASP A 126 8.44 -12.39 17.86
C ASP A 126 7.45 -12.52 19.02
#